data_b33d1cc14f25fe9e6de7fc48677730c4
#
_entry.id   b33d1cc14f25fe9e6de7fc48677730c4
#
_cell.length_a   1.000
_cell.length_b   1.000
_cell.length_c   1.000
_cell.angle_alpha   90.00
_cell.angle_beta   90.00
_cell.angle_gamma   90.00
#
_symmetry.space_group_name_H-M   'P 1'
#
loop_
_entity.id
_entity.type
_entity.pdbx_description
1 polymer ?
#
loop_
_entity_poly.entity_id
_entity_poly.type
_entity_poly.pdbx_seq_one_letter_code
_entity_poly.pdbx_strand_id
1 'polypeptide(L)'
;YGVSDVVDSWGEKAYLPISNELNDFFRTGLTSITSVSVSHGNEKLQNYFSYANTTGKGIIDKNRLSKHNITFRETSVIFNNRLKLDGNVNLMRQVSKNKPTVGGFYMNPLVGLYRFPRGEDLSYYRNNFEVYDESRNLNIQNWHTAYEDFEQNPYWITNRIQSKETRTRVILSLSANFKVNDWLTIQARGNMDYWADKLRQKFYASTATALCGANGRYVEMDYQETQR
;
A
#
# COMPACT_ATOMS: atom_id res chain seq x y z
N TYR A 1 -1.50 -29.25 -31.30
CA TYR A 1 -0.73 -28.43 -32.25
C TYR A 1 0.36 -29.33 -32.78
N GLY A 2 0.34 -29.58 -34.09
CA GLY A 2 1.33 -30.43 -34.76
C GLY A 2 2.68 -29.71 -34.85
N VAL A 3 3.72 -30.48 -34.85
CA VAL A 3 5.12 -30.04 -34.88
C VAL A 3 5.50 -29.26 -36.17
N SER A 4 4.55 -29.07 -37.09
CA SER A 4 4.78 -28.46 -38.39
C SER A 4 4.42 -26.99 -38.51
N ASP A 5 3.74 -26.39 -37.49
CA ASP A 5 3.32 -24.99 -37.58
C ASP A 5 4.25 -24.12 -36.75
N VAL A 6 5.41 -23.83 -37.31
CA VAL A 6 6.30 -22.79 -36.79
C VAL A 6 5.66 -21.46 -37.14
N VAL A 7 5.28 -20.69 -36.11
CA VAL A 7 4.92 -19.28 -36.29
C VAL A 7 6.22 -18.54 -36.52
N ASP A 8 6.48 -18.07 -37.73
CA ASP A 8 7.73 -17.42 -38.15
C ASP A 8 8.19 -16.32 -37.19
N SER A 9 7.26 -15.61 -36.56
CA SER A 9 7.55 -14.54 -35.59
C SER A 9 8.13 -15.04 -34.25
N TRP A 10 7.99 -16.32 -33.94
CA TRP A 10 8.42 -16.88 -32.63
C TRP A 10 9.71 -17.66 -32.71
N GLY A 11 10.20 -17.94 -33.95
CA GLY A 11 11.34 -18.79 -34.19
C GLY A 11 11.09 -20.26 -33.84
N GLU A 12 12.08 -21.10 -34.09
CA GLU A 12 12.04 -22.51 -33.72
C GLU A 12 12.32 -22.64 -32.22
N LYS A 13 11.35 -23.14 -31.46
CA LYS A 13 11.51 -23.52 -30.06
C LYS A 13 11.19 -25.00 -29.89
N ALA A 14 12.10 -25.72 -29.23
CA ALA A 14 11.81 -27.09 -28.83
C ALA A 14 10.63 -27.10 -27.85
N TYR A 15 9.64 -27.97 -28.12
CA TYR A 15 8.56 -28.20 -27.15
C TYR A 15 9.13 -28.89 -25.90
N LEU A 16 9.24 -28.14 -24.83
CA LEU A 16 9.57 -28.67 -23.51
C LEU A 16 8.29 -28.77 -22.69
N PRO A 17 8.00 -29.90 -22.04
CA PRO A 17 6.89 -30.00 -21.10
C PRO A 17 7.23 -29.19 -19.83
N ILE A 18 6.98 -27.89 -19.88
CA ILE A 18 7.23 -26.98 -18.76
C ILE A 18 5.96 -26.87 -17.94
N SER A 19 6.06 -27.15 -16.66
CA SER A 19 5.02 -26.86 -15.68
C SER A 19 5.28 -25.53 -15.02
N ASN A 20 4.53 -24.50 -15.37
CA ASN A 20 4.60 -23.21 -14.71
C ASN A 20 3.67 -23.21 -13.49
N GLU A 21 4.24 -23.19 -12.33
CA GLU A 21 3.51 -23.04 -11.07
C GLU A 21 3.25 -21.55 -10.82
N LEU A 22 2.09 -21.06 -11.24
CA LEU A 22 1.72 -19.64 -11.02
C LEU A 22 1.70 -19.26 -9.54
N ASN A 23 1.51 -20.24 -8.67
CA ASN A 23 1.57 -20.05 -7.22
C ASN A 23 2.94 -19.60 -6.71
N ASP A 24 4.03 -19.90 -7.44
CA ASP A 24 5.39 -19.48 -7.09
C ASP A 24 5.61 -17.96 -7.19
N PHE A 25 4.72 -17.27 -7.85
CA PHE A 25 4.72 -15.80 -7.87
C PHE A 25 4.27 -15.23 -6.53
N PHE A 26 3.42 -15.95 -5.82
CA PHE A 26 2.87 -15.52 -4.55
C PHE A 26 3.69 -16.04 -3.37
N ARG A 27 3.64 -15.32 -2.28
CA ARG A 27 4.20 -15.77 -1.01
C ARG A 27 3.13 -15.76 0.07
N THR A 28 3.41 -16.41 1.19
CA THR A 28 2.56 -16.33 2.37
C THR A 28 2.53 -14.89 2.90
N GLY A 29 1.34 -14.29 2.93
CA GLY A 29 1.09 -13.02 3.58
C GLY A 29 1.09 -13.18 5.10
N LEU A 30 1.58 -12.17 5.81
CA LEU A 30 1.59 -12.14 7.28
C LEU A 30 1.21 -10.75 7.76
N THR A 31 0.28 -10.69 8.72
CA THR A 31 -0.05 -9.47 9.44
C THR A 31 0.16 -9.68 10.93
N SER A 32 0.92 -8.79 11.56
CA SER A 32 1.14 -8.76 13.00
C SER A 32 0.60 -7.46 13.57
N ILE A 33 -0.15 -7.56 14.67
CA ILE A 33 -0.68 -6.43 15.42
C ILE A 33 -0.20 -6.57 16.86
N THR A 34 0.51 -5.56 17.34
CA THR A 34 0.96 -5.47 18.72
C THR A 34 0.41 -4.19 19.33
N SER A 35 -0.22 -4.28 20.49
CA SER A 35 -0.74 -3.12 21.18
C SER A 35 -0.46 -3.16 22.68
N VAL A 36 -0.33 -1.97 23.25
CA VAL A 36 -0.24 -1.76 24.69
C VAL A 36 -1.19 -0.63 25.05
N SER A 37 -1.88 -0.78 26.17
CA SER A 37 -2.73 0.28 26.71
C SER A 37 -2.59 0.36 28.21
N VAL A 38 -2.73 1.58 28.72
CA VAL A 38 -2.70 1.90 30.14
C VAL A 38 -3.89 2.80 30.45
N SER A 39 -4.62 2.45 31.50
CA SER A 39 -5.67 3.28 32.07
C SER A 39 -5.34 3.60 33.50
N HIS A 40 -5.51 4.85 33.88
CA HIS A 40 -5.32 5.31 35.25
C HIS A 40 -6.34 6.40 35.58
N GLY A 41 -6.81 6.43 36.81
CA GLY A 41 -7.68 7.48 37.22
C GLY A 41 -8.48 7.18 38.48
N ASN A 42 -9.34 8.13 38.80
CA ASN A 42 -10.33 8.07 39.89
C ASN A 42 -11.66 8.62 39.38
N GLU A 43 -12.61 8.85 40.28
CA GLU A 43 -13.95 9.39 39.93
C GLU A 43 -13.92 10.76 39.25
N LYS A 44 -12.85 11.55 39.48
CA LYS A 44 -12.73 12.93 38.97
C LYS A 44 -11.82 13.07 37.77
N LEU A 45 -10.83 12.18 37.63
CA LEU A 45 -9.86 12.23 36.54
C LEU A 45 -9.60 10.82 36.04
N GLN A 46 -9.82 10.58 34.76
CA GLN A 46 -9.55 9.31 34.11
C GLN A 46 -8.69 9.55 32.87
N ASN A 47 -7.60 8.81 32.77
CA ASN A 47 -6.69 8.87 31.65
C ASN A 47 -6.58 7.50 30.98
N TYR A 48 -6.57 7.51 29.67
CA TYR A 48 -6.32 6.34 28.85
C TYR A 48 -5.26 6.66 27.81
N PHE A 49 -4.28 5.81 27.71
CA PHE A 49 -3.27 5.87 26.65
C PHE A 49 -3.20 4.51 25.98
N SER A 50 -3.10 4.51 24.65
CA SER A 50 -2.79 3.29 23.91
C SER A 50 -1.85 3.57 22.74
N TYR A 51 -1.02 2.58 22.46
CA TYR A 51 -0.21 2.50 21.27
C TYR A 51 -0.44 1.17 20.58
N ALA A 52 -0.69 1.19 19.26
CA ALA A 52 -0.81 0.00 18.44
C ALA A 52 0.11 0.11 17.23
N ASN A 53 0.82 -0.98 16.95
CA ASN A 53 1.64 -1.16 15.75
C ASN A 53 1.06 -2.30 14.93
N THR A 54 0.85 -2.04 13.63
CA THR A 54 0.48 -3.07 12.67
C THR A 54 1.57 -3.16 11.61
N THR A 55 2.09 -4.35 11.38
CA THR A 55 3.02 -4.63 10.28
C THR A 55 2.43 -5.71 9.40
N GLY A 56 2.50 -5.52 8.09
CA GLY A 56 1.97 -6.47 7.11
C GLY A 56 2.96 -6.75 5.99
N LYS A 57 3.09 -8.02 5.62
CA LYS A 57 3.70 -8.47 4.36
C LYS A 57 2.58 -9.02 3.49
N GLY A 58 2.38 -8.46 2.30
CA GLY A 58 1.38 -8.96 1.37
C GLY A 58 1.80 -10.24 0.66
N ILE A 59 0.87 -10.83 -0.06
CA ILE A 59 1.10 -12.06 -0.84
C ILE A 59 1.98 -11.83 -2.07
N ILE A 60 2.03 -10.61 -2.59
CA ILE A 60 2.96 -10.22 -3.67
C ILE A 60 4.24 -9.70 -3.04
N ASP A 61 5.39 -10.09 -3.62
CA ASP A 61 6.68 -9.66 -3.08
C ASP A 61 6.81 -8.13 -3.01
N LYS A 62 7.60 -7.66 -2.04
CA LYS A 62 7.85 -6.23 -1.74
C LYS A 62 6.62 -5.42 -1.32
N ASN A 63 5.40 -6.00 -1.33
CA ASN A 63 4.25 -5.35 -0.72
C ASN A 63 4.37 -5.37 0.81
N ARG A 64 4.30 -4.19 1.43
CA ARG A 64 4.44 -4.03 2.88
C ARG A 64 3.53 -2.93 3.41
N LEU A 65 3.02 -3.15 4.61
CA LEU A 65 2.26 -2.20 5.39
C LEU A 65 2.94 -1.98 6.75
N SER A 66 3.05 -0.73 7.17
CA SER A 66 3.39 -0.35 8.55
C SER A 66 2.42 0.72 9.01
N LYS A 67 1.77 0.52 10.14
CA LYS A 67 0.83 1.47 10.72
C LYS A 67 1.11 1.62 12.21
N HIS A 68 1.21 2.87 12.66
CA HIS A 68 1.31 3.25 14.05
C HIS A 68 0.08 4.04 14.42
N ASN A 69 -0.53 3.73 15.56
CA ASN A 69 -1.69 4.42 16.08
C ASN A 69 -1.45 4.73 17.56
N ILE A 70 -1.59 5.99 17.93
CA ILE A 70 -1.51 6.46 19.32
C ILE A 70 -2.85 7.07 19.65
N THR A 71 -3.42 6.66 20.79
CA THR A 71 -4.64 7.24 21.33
C THR A 71 -4.39 7.73 22.73
N PHE A 72 -4.78 8.96 23.01
CA PHE A 72 -4.85 9.53 24.33
C PHE A 72 -6.25 10.04 24.58
N ARG A 73 -6.82 9.68 25.72
CA ARG A 73 -8.12 10.16 26.16
C ARG A 73 -8.03 10.59 27.61
N GLU A 74 -8.60 11.75 27.90
CA GLU A 74 -8.77 12.25 29.24
C GLU A 74 -10.24 12.61 29.49
N THR A 75 -10.75 12.17 30.63
CA THR A 75 -12.04 12.58 31.15
C THR A 75 -11.82 13.22 32.53
N SER A 76 -12.29 14.44 32.70
CA SER A 76 -12.10 15.25 33.89
C SER A 76 -13.47 15.78 34.41
N VAL A 77 -13.69 15.66 35.71
CA VAL A 77 -14.91 16.17 36.38
C VAL A 77 -14.48 17.19 37.42
N ILE A 78 -14.89 18.43 37.20
CA ILE A 78 -14.47 19.60 38.00
C ILE A 78 -15.66 20.40 38.45
N PHE A 79 -15.45 21.47 39.25
CA PHE A 79 -16.49 22.35 39.80
C PHE A 79 -17.57 21.61 40.57
N ASN A 80 -17.18 20.82 41.58
CA ASN A 80 -18.10 20.04 42.39
C ASN A 80 -19.05 19.15 41.54
N ASN A 81 -18.48 18.45 40.57
CA ASN A 81 -19.18 17.55 39.65
C ASN A 81 -20.15 18.24 38.66
N ARG A 82 -20.04 19.57 38.51
CA ARG A 82 -20.87 20.30 37.57
C ARG A 82 -20.34 20.35 36.15
N LEU A 83 -19.02 20.27 35.94
CA LEU A 83 -18.43 20.29 34.63
C LEU A 83 -17.68 18.98 34.36
N LYS A 84 -18.12 18.25 33.34
CA LYS A 84 -17.42 17.08 32.81
C LYS A 84 -16.79 17.46 31.46
N LEU A 85 -15.50 17.33 31.40
CA LEU A 85 -14.71 17.49 30.16
C LEU A 85 -14.27 16.12 29.66
N ASP A 86 -14.34 15.89 28.37
CA ASP A 86 -13.88 14.67 27.72
C ASP A 86 -13.08 15.07 26.47
N GLY A 87 -11.79 14.77 26.47
CA GLY A 87 -10.85 15.04 25.40
C GLY A 87 -10.30 13.74 24.83
N ASN A 88 -10.23 13.64 23.51
CA ASN A 88 -9.61 12.51 22.82
C ASN A 88 -8.72 12.98 21.67
N VAL A 89 -7.52 12.41 21.62
CA VAL A 89 -6.55 12.61 20.54
C VAL A 89 -6.20 11.26 19.97
N ASN A 90 -6.36 11.10 18.66
CA ASN A 90 -5.88 9.93 17.93
C ASN A 90 -4.92 10.36 16.84
N LEU A 91 -3.71 9.81 16.88
CA LEU A 91 -2.64 10.05 15.92
C LEU A 91 -2.36 8.75 15.17
N MET A 92 -2.44 8.79 13.85
CA MET A 92 -2.16 7.64 12.99
C MET A 92 -1.12 8.01 11.94
N ARG A 93 -0.13 7.13 11.77
CA ARG A 93 0.76 7.15 10.61
C ARG A 93 0.80 5.79 9.96
N GLN A 94 0.48 5.75 8.68
CA GLN A 94 0.50 4.54 7.86
C GLN A 94 1.44 4.71 6.69
N VAL A 95 2.26 3.71 6.43
CA VAL A 95 3.13 3.63 5.25
C VAL A 95 2.80 2.33 4.53
N SER A 96 2.37 2.44 3.28
CA SER A 96 2.16 1.32 2.38
C SER A 96 3.20 1.36 1.27
N LYS A 97 3.89 0.23 1.03
CA LYS A 97 4.86 0.10 -0.06
C LYS A 97 4.38 -0.93 -1.05
N ASN A 98 4.51 -0.60 -2.34
CA ASN A 98 4.21 -1.48 -3.47
C ASN A 98 2.84 -2.15 -3.32
N LYS A 99 1.82 -1.35 -2.98
CA LYS A 99 0.43 -1.79 -2.96
C LYS A 99 0.05 -2.28 -4.36
N PRO A 100 -0.45 -3.51 -4.50
CA PRO A 100 -0.82 -4.04 -5.79
C PRO A 100 -1.88 -3.16 -6.47
N THR A 101 -1.66 -2.86 -7.73
CA THR A 101 -2.65 -2.18 -8.55
C THR A 101 -3.68 -3.20 -9.02
N VAL A 102 -4.96 -2.87 -8.92
CA VAL A 102 -6.08 -3.65 -9.44
C VAL A 102 -6.48 -3.15 -10.82
N GLY A 103 -7.23 -3.97 -11.56
CA GLY A 103 -7.66 -3.67 -12.91
C GLY A 103 -6.76 -4.31 -13.97
N GLY A 104 -7.14 -4.15 -15.24
CA GLY A 104 -6.41 -4.72 -16.34
C GLY A 104 -5.33 -3.79 -16.78
N PHE A 105 -4.15 -3.95 -16.95
CA PHE A 105 -3.11 -3.23 -17.67
C PHE A 105 -1.93 -2.76 -16.83
N TYR A 106 -0.83 -2.58 -17.46
CA TYR A 106 0.45 -1.94 -17.15
C TYR A 106 1.04 -2.23 -15.77
N MET A 107 0.38 -1.84 -14.71
CA MET A 107 0.91 -1.92 -13.34
C MET A 107 0.42 -3.15 -12.57
N ASN A 108 -0.54 -3.89 -13.11
CA ASN A 108 -1.04 -5.10 -12.47
C ASN A 108 -0.18 -6.31 -12.87
N PRO A 109 0.62 -6.88 -11.96
CA PRO A 109 1.48 -8.02 -12.30
C PRO A 109 0.69 -9.28 -12.69
N LEU A 110 -0.59 -9.36 -12.30
CA LEU A 110 -1.42 -10.53 -12.59
C LEU A 110 -1.79 -10.61 -14.08
N VAL A 111 -1.78 -9.49 -14.82
CA VAL A 111 -2.07 -9.50 -16.25
C VAL A 111 -1.05 -10.34 -16.99
N GLY A 112 0.24 -10.03 -16.84
CA GLY A 112 1.31 -10.83 -17.46
C GLY A 112 1.36 -12.25 -16.91
N LEU A 113 1.14 -12.43 -15.61
CA LEU A 113 1.18 -13.74 -14.98
C LEU A 113 0.12 -14.70 -15.54
N TYR A 114 -1.15 -14.26 -15.68
CA TYR A 114 -2.24 -15.12 -16.15
C TYR A 114 -2.27 -15.26 -17.68
N ARG A 115 -1.67 -14.35 -18.41
CA ARG A 115 -1.54 -14.41 -19.88
C ARG A 115 -0.28 -15.12 -20.35
N PHE A 116 0.60 -15.48 -19.43
CA PHE A 116 1.87 -16.13 -19.76
C PHE A 116 1.68 -17.43 -20.55
N PRO A 117 2.39 -17.62 -21.68
CA PRO A 117 2.26 -18.80 -22.51
C PRO A 117 2.66 -20.08 -21.77
N ARG A 118 1.84 -21.11 -21.87
CA ARG A 118 2.11 -22.40 -21.18
C ARG A 118 3.34 -23.16 -21.71
N GLY A 119 3.78 -22.84 -22.92
CA GLY A 119 4.96 -23.47 -23.55
C GLY A 119 6.27 -22.77 -23.24
N GLU A 120 6.26 -21.72 -22.41
CA GLU A 120 7.46 -20.98 -22.04
C GLU A 120 7.77 -21.11 -20.55
N ASP A 121 9.03 -20.96 -20.16
CA ASP A 121 9.51 -21.09 -18.80
C ASP A 121 9.40 -19.76 -18.04
N LEU A 122 8.42 -19.66 -17.13
CA LEU A 122 8.25 -18.48 -16.28
C LEU A 122 9.44 -18.26 -15.34
N SER A 123 10.14 -19.35 -14.96
CA SER A 123 11.30 -19.24 -14.08
C SER A 123 12.48 -18.55 -14.75
N TYR A 124 12.61 -18.68 -16.07
CA TYR A 124 13.59 -17.93 -16.84
C TYR A 124 13.35 -16.42 -16.71
N TYR A 125 12.10 -15.96 -16.91
CA TYR A 125 11.72 -14.54 -16.81
C TYR A 125 11.69 -14.01 -15.37
N ARG A 126 11.56 -14.90 -14.39
CA ARG A 126 11.76 -14.57 -12.96
C ARG A 126 13.21 -14.25 -12.67
N ASN A 127 14.12 -15.10 -13.12
CA ASN A 127 15.55 -14.99 -12.83
C ASN A 127 16.24 -13.93 -13.69
N ASN A 128 15.69 -13.70 -14.89
CA ASN A 128 16.19 -12.75 -15.88
C ASN A 128 15.11 -11.74 -16.24
N PHE A 129 14.46 -11.12 -15.23
CA PHE A 129 13.39 -10.15 -15.49
C PHE A 129 13.91 -8.86 -16.17
N GLU A 130 15.20 -8.68 -16.21
CA GLU A 130 15.88 -7.60 -16.90
C GLU A 130 17.11 -8.11 -17.62
N VAL A 131 17.45 -7.46 -18.72
CA VAL A 131 18.66 -7.68 -19.54
C VAL A 131 19.32 -6.34 -19.82
N TYR A 132 20.64 -6.34 -19.94
CA TYR A 132 21.38 -5.13 -20.26
C TYR A 132 21.28 -4.79 -21.75
N ASP A 133 20.92 -3.55 -22.05
CA ASP A 133 20.88 -2.98 -23.40
C ASP A 133 22.06 -2.04 -23.57
N GLU A 134 23.02 -2.45 -24.38
CA GLU A 134 24.24 -1.67 -24.64
C GLU A 134 23.95 -0.34 -25.34
N SER A 135 22.92 -0.31 -26.22
CA SER A 135 22.58 0.89 -26.98
C SER A 135 22.03 2.01 -26.08
N ARG A 136 21.36 1.63 -24.99
CA ARG A 136 20.76 2.55 -24.01
C ARG A 136 21.59 2.68 -22.73
N ASN A 137 22.61 1.83 -22.57
CA ASN A 137 23.46 1.76 -21.37
C ASN A 137 22.64 1.60 -20.08
N LEU A 138 21.62 0.75 -20.11
CA LEU A 138 20.76 0.45 -18.95
C LEU A 138 20.13 -0.94 -19.06
N ASN A 139 19.64 -1.44 -17.93
CA ASN A 139 18.84 -2.67 -17.92
C ASN A 139 17.43 -2.38 -18.41
N ILE A 140 16.96 -3.16 -19.36
CA ILE A 140 15.62 -3.14 -19.92
C ILE A 140 14.82 -4.35 -19.45
N GLN A 141 13.51 -4.23 -19.52
CA GLN A 141 12.59 -5.33 -19.21
C GLN A 141 12.78 -6.49 -20.17
N ASN A 142 12.89 -7.71 -19.64
CA ASN A 142 12.89 -8.95 -20.40
C ASN A 142 11.52 -9.64 -20.26
N TRP A 143 10.80 -9.77 -21.35
CA TRP A 143 9.49 -10.44 -21.38
C TRP A 143 9.21 -11.02 -22.77
N HIS A 144 8.35 -12.03 -22.84
CA HIS A 144 8.03 -12.71 -24.11
C HIS A 144 7.25 -11.81 -25.12
N THR A 145 6.60 -10.75 -24.61
CA THR A 145 5.85 -9.77 -25.41
C THR A 145 6.49 -8.37 -25.30
N ALA A 146 7.76 -8.25 -25.62
CA ALA A 146 8.55 -7.02 -25.44
C ALA A 146 7.95 -5.75 -26.08
N TYR A 147 7.01 -5.87 -26.98
CA TYR A 147 6.41 -4.77 -27.74
C TYR A 147 4.94 -4.49 -27.37
N GLU A 148 4.36 -5.24 -26.44
CA GLU A 148 2.98 -5.03 -25.99
C GLU A 148 2.93 -4.20 -24.72
N ASP A 149 2.43 -2.99 -24.84
CA ASP A 149 2.40 -2.01 -23.75
C ASP A 149 1.54 -2.42 -22.55
N PHE A 150 0.48 -3.21 -22.75
CA PHE A 150 -0.46 -3.52 -21.66
C PHE A 150 -0.08 -4.74 -20.83
N GLU A 151 0.93 -5.49 -21.26
CA GLU A 151 1.45 -6.66 -20.57
C GLU A 151 2.92 -6.48 -20.26
N GLN A 152 3.30 -6.61 -19.01
CA GLN A 152 4.66 -6.48 -18.56
C GLN A 152 5.07 -7.70 -17.75
N ASN A 153 6.38 -7.97 -17.69
CA ASN A 153 6.91 -9.00 -16.81
C ASN A 153 6.46 -8.75 -15.36
N PRO A 154 5.75 -9.66 -14.70
CA PRO A 154 5.31 -9.52 -13.32
C PRO A 154 6.45 -9.21 -12.35
N TYR A 155 7.63 -9.78 -12.59
CA TYR A 155 8.82 -9.56 -11.78
C TYR A 155 9.48 -8.20 -12.04
N TRP A 156 9.36 -7.65 -13.26
CA TRP A 156 9.73 -6.27 -13.53
C TRP A 156 8.85 -5.31 -12.74
N ILE A 157 7.54 -5.49 -12.79
CA ILE A 157 6.58 -4.65 -12.05
C ILE A 157 6.91 -4.66 -10.56
N THR A 158 7.13 -5.83 -9.96
CA THR A 158 7.41 -5.92 -8.52
C THR A 158 8.80 -5.39 -8.13
N ASN A 159 9.76 -5.38 -9.05
CA ASN A 159 11.14 -4.96 -8.77
C ASN A 159 11.44 -3.51 -9.18
N ARG A 160 10.87 -3.04 -10.29
CA ARG A 160 11.25 -1.78 -10.95
C ARG A 160 10.17 -0.70 -10.93
N ILE A 161 8.93 -1.06 -10.58
CA ILE A 161 7.89 -0.08 -10.28
C ILE A 161 7.78 0.00 -8.76
N GLN A 162 8.20 1.14 -8.21
CA GLN A 162 8.18 1.36 -6.76
C GLN A 162 7.11 2.38 -6.40
N SER A 163 6.26 2.04 -5.46
CA SER A 163 5.23 2.92 -4.91
C SER A 163 5.33 2.99 -3.39
N LYS A 164 5.24 4.20 -2.86
CA LYS A 164 5.16 4.45 -1.42
C LYS A 164 4.04 5.44 -1.15
N GLU A 165 3.04 4.98 -0.43
CA GLU A 165 1.95 5.82 0.09
C GLU A 165 2.19 6.05 1.59
N THR A 166 2.11 7.30 2.03
CA THR A 166 2.18 7.66 3.45
C THR A 166 0.95 8.45 3.80
N ARG A 167 0.18 7.98 4.79
CA ARG A 167 -0.95 8.70 5.38
C ARG A 167 -0.63 9.07 6.81
N THR A 168 -0.83 10.34 7.12
CA THR A 168 -0.84 10.86 8.50
C THR A 168 -2.25 11.37 8.79
N ARG A 169 -2.84 10.98 9.92
CA ARG A 169 -4.17 11.43 10.34
C ARG A 169 -4.15 11.84 11.80
N VAL A 170 -4.80 12.92 12.09
CA VAL A 170 -4.99 13.45 13.44
C VAL A 170 -6.48 13.65 13.66
N ILE A 171 -7.04 12.97 14.65
CA ILE A 171 -8.43 13.14 15.08
C ILE A 171 -8.41 13.74 16.49
N LEU A 172 -9.06 14.88 16.63
CA LEU A 172 -9.26 15.54 17.92
C LEU A 172 -10.76 15.60 18.22
N SER A 173 -11.13 15.29 19.44
CA SER A 173 -12.50 15.46 19.94
C SER A 173 -12.44 16.10 21.31
N LEU A 174 -13.27 17.10 21.53
CA LEU A 174 -13.45 17.74 22.82
C LEU A 174 -14.93 17.89 23.10
N SER A 175 -15.37 17.49 24.28
CA SER A 175 -16.71 17.75 24.74
C SER A 175 -16.72 18.29 26.15
N ALA A 176 -17.63 19.21 26.42
CA ALA A 176 -17.88 19.80 27.73
C ALA A 176 -19.36 19.65 28.05
N ASN A 177 -19.69 19.09 29.21
CA ASN A 177 -21.04 18.97 29.74
C ASN A 177 -21.09 19.75 31.04
N PHE A 178 -21.85 20.82 31.06
CA PHE A 178 -22.01 21.69 32.21
C PHE A 178 -23.43 21.60 32.82
N LYS A 179 -23.51 21.06 34.04
CA LYS A 179 -24.74 21.02 34.80
C LYS A 179 -24.99 22.39 35.45
N VAL A 180 -25.90 23.16 34.87
CA VAL A 180 -26.26 24.50 35.39
C VAL A 180 -27.04 24.34 36.70
N ASN A 181 -28.06 23.44 36.70
CA ASN A 181 -28.85 23.05 37.83
C ASN A 181 -29.41 21.61 37.63
N ASP A 182 -30.34 21.15 38.47
CA ASP A 182 -30.82 19.76 38.42
C ASP A 182 -31.66 19.43 37.19
N TRP A 183 -32.23 20.42 36.52
CA TRP A 183 -33.05 20.23 35.33
C TRP A 183 -32.38 20.70 34.03
N LEU A 184 -31.24 21.44 34.09
CA LEU A 184 -30.59 21.98 32.91
C LEU A 184 -29.12 21.57 32.85
N THR A 185 -28.76 20.90 31.75
CA THR A 185 -27.38 20.61 31.39
C THR A 185 -27.09 21.17 29.98
N ILE A 186 -26.01 21.88 29.85
CA ILE A 186 -25.53 22.41 28.55
C ILE A 186 -24.37 21.56 28.09
N GLN A 187 -24.40 21.12 26.81
CA GLN A 187 -23.31 20.38 26.18
C GLN A 187 -22.73 21.18 24.99
N ALA A 188 -21.44 21.27 24.96
CA ALA A 188 -20.68 21.71 23.78
C ALA A 188 -19.77 20.59 23.30
N ARG A 189 -19.64 20.38 21.99
CA ARG A 189 -18.76 19.41 21.39
C ARG A 189 -18.09 19.99 20.13
N GLY A 190 -16.80 19.76 20.00
CA GLY A 190 -16.02 20.06 18.81
C GLY A 190 -15.20 18.85 18.38
N ASN A 191 -15.09 18.65 17.08
CA ASN A 191 -14.26 17.62 16.49
C ASN A 191 -13.41 18.22 15.36
N MET A 192 -12.23 17.67 15.17
CA MET A 192 -11.37 17.97 14.03
C MET A 192 -10.81 16.66 13.51
N ASP A 193 -10.87 16.45 12.20
CA ASP A 193 -10.23 15.36 11.49
C ASP A 193 -9.35 15.94 10.39
N TYR A 194 -8.06 15.77 10.55
CA TYR A 194 -7.04 16.19 9.59
C TYR A 194 -6.33 14.96 9.04
N TRP A 195 -6.18 14.87 7.72
CA TRP A 195 -5.29 13.88 7.12
C TRP A 195 -4.46 14.49 6.00
N ALA A 196 -3.28 13.89 5.83
CA ALA A 196 -2.35 14.20 4.77
C ALA A 196 -1.87 12.90 4.11
N ASP A 197 -2.04 12.80 2.82
CA ASP A 197 -1.60 11.69 1.99
C ASP A 197 -0.47 12.13 1.08
N LYS A 198 0.58 11.32 1.05
CA LYS A 198 1.73 11.51 0.19
C LYS A 198 1.98 10.25 -0.62
N LEU A 199 1.87 10.35 -1.93
CA LEU A 199 2.18 9.29 -2.89
C LEU A 199 3.50 9.61 -3.59
N ARG A 200 4.41 8.64 -3.61
CA ARG A 200 5.64 8.65 -4.40
C ARG A 200 5.71 7.41 -5.24
N GLN A 201 5.90 7.58 -6.55
CA GLN A 201 6.06 6.47 -7.49
C GLN A 201 7.30 6.67 -8.32
N LYS A 202 8.03 5.58 -8.54
CA LYS A 202 9.21 5.53 -9.41
C LYS A 202 8.99 4.45 -10.46
N PHE A 203 9.07 4.83 -11.70
CA PHE A 203 9.00 3.95 -12.86
C PHE A 203 10.36 3.97 -13.53
N TYR A 204 11.02 2.81 -13.60
CA TYR A 204 12.29 2.70 -14.28
C TYR A 204 12.09 2.80 -15.80
N ALA A 205 13.13 3.26 -16.50
CA ALA A 205 13.17 3.23 -17.96
C ALA A 205 12.95 1.79 -18.44
N SER A 206 12.27 1.61 -19.56
CA SER A 206 11.77 0.32 -20.08
C SER A 206 10.49 -0.22 -19.42
N THR A 207 9.93 0.46 -18.43
CA THR A 207 8.53 0.24 -18.05
C THR A 207 7.63 0.70 -19.20
N ALA A 208 6.39 0.14 -19.30
CA ALA A 208 5.44 0.49 -20.36
C ALA A 208 5.41 1.99 -20.65
N THR A 209 5.63 2.35 -21.91
CA THR A 209 5.78 3.75 -22.36
C THR A 209 4.56 4.60 -22.06
N ALA A 210 3.36 3.99 -22.06
CA ALA A 210 2.11 4.64 -21.67
C ALA A 210 2.13 5.16 -20.21
N LEU A 211 2.92 4.55 -19.31
CA LEU A 211 3.01 4.97 -17.91
C LEU A 211 4.08 6.03 -17.67
N CYS A 212 5.21 5.92 -18.35
CA CYS A 212 6.39 6.69 -17.96
C CYS A 212 7.23 7.25 -19.11
N GLY A 213 6.83 7.02 -20.36
CA GLY A 213 7.66 7.34 -21.53
C GLY A 213 8.92 6.46 -21.60
N ALA A 214 9.85 6.79 -22.49
CA ALA A 214 11.03 5.97 -22.77
C ALA A 214 12.08 5.97 -21.64
N ASN A 215 12.14 7.02 -20.83
CA ASN A 215 13.23 7.28 -19.88
C ASN A 215 12.84 7.05 -18.41
N GLY A 216 11.67 6.49 -18.16
CA GLY A 216 11.15 6.35 -16.82
C GLY A 216 10.47 7.63 -16.31
N ARG A 217 9.91 7.54 -15.11
CA ARG A 217 9.13 8.64 -14.52
C ARG A 217 9.20 8.63 -13.00
N TYR A 218 9.24 9.81 -12.41
CA TYR A 218 8.99 10.03 -11.00
C TYR A 218 7.71 10.82 -10.80
N VAL A 219 6.86 10.35 -9.90
CA VAL A 219 5.62 11.02 -9.52
C VAL A 219 5.61 11.25 -8.02
N GLU A 220 5.30 12.47 -7.61
CA GLU A 220 5.03 12.81 -6.21
C GLU A 220 3.72 13.60 -6.16
N MET A 221 2.79 13.16 -5.32
CA MET A 221 1.51 13.83 -5.08
C MET A 221 1.30 13.97 -3.58
N ASP A 222 0.96 15.17 -3.15
CA ASP A 222 0.62 15.49 -1.78
C ASP A 222 -0.83 15.99 -1.76
N TYR A 223 -1.63 15.41 -0.88
CA TYR A 223 -3.02 15.80 -0.65
C TYR A 223 -3.26 16.01 0.84
N GLN A 224 -3.95 17.08 1.19
CA GLN A 224 -4.28 17.41 2.58
C GLN A 224 -5.73 17.84 2.69
N GLU A 225 -6.41 17.42 3.74
CA GLU A 225 -7.78 17.84 4.04
C GLU A 225 -7.98 17.99 5.54
N THR A 226 -8.83 18.95 5.92
CA THR A 226 -9.27 19.19 7.29
C THR A 226 -10.77 19.29 7.32
N GLN A 227 -11.43 18.44 8.12
CA GLN A 227 -12.86 18.52 8.43
C GLN A 227 -13.02 18.98 9.88
N ARG A 228 -14.01 19.85 10.10
CA ARG A 228 -14.33 20.42 11.42
C ARG A 228 -15.78 20.21 11.75
#